data_e61066595c389c25b02613f9114270c7
#
_entry.id   e61066595c389c25b02613f9114270c7
#
_cell.length_a   1.000
_cell.length_b   1.000
_cell.length_c   1.000
_cell.angle_alpha   90.00
_cell.angle_beta   90.00
_cell.angle_gamma   90.00
#
_symmetry.space_group_name_H-M   'P 1'
#
loop_
_entity.id
_entity.type
_entity.pdbx_description
1 polymer ?
#
loop_
_entity_poly.entity_id
_entity_poly.type
_entity_poly.pdbx_seq_one_letter_code
_entity_poly.pdbx_strand_id
1 'polypeptide(L)'
;TDFDAVYNSKNIEEAFGTNPDLLVYAGLRAEKYLANNAPEQDMALIVQAEENITKINPKKLVLISTIDVFKVPVNVDENSTIDTNNLHAYGYNRYQLELWVREHYPDALIIRLPGLFGKNIKKNFIFDFINIIPFMLKKEKFTELVQRDSSLEKYYVLQDNGFYKVNCPEEDRELLKSKFKVLQFSALNFTDSRSVYQFYNLGRLWSDIEIALENNLHMWH
;
A
#
# COMPACT_ATOMS: atom_id res chain seq x y z
N THR A 1 -10.00 3.63 -17.64
CA THR A 1 -11.25 3.61 -16.88
C THR A 1 -11.68 5.03 -16.67
N ASP A 2 -12.89 5.36 -17.09
CA ASP A 2 -13.51 6.65 -16.85
C ASP A 2 -14.38 6.49 -15.61
N PHE A 3 -14.09 7.27 -14.58
CA PHE A 3 -14.88 7.39 -13.38
C PHE A 3 -15.72 8.68 -13.45
N ASP A 4 -16.95 8.66 -12.98
CA ASP A 4 -17.79 9.86 -12.90
C ASP A 4 -17.18 10.90 -11.97
N ALA A 5 -16.56 10.43 -10.86
CA ALA A 5 -15.87 11.27 -9.90
C ALA A 5 -14.72 10.51 -9.21
N VAL A 6 -13.68 11.24 -8.81
CA VAL A 6 -12.54 10.71 -8.03
C VAL A 6 -12.29 11.64 -6.85
N TYR A 7 -12.28 11.06 -5.65
CA TYR A 7 -12.04 11.77 -4.40
C TYR A 7 -10.79 11.29 -3.70
N ASN A 8 -10.22 12.10 -2.85
CA ASN A 8 -9.07 11.80 -2.01
C ASN A 8 -9.23 12.47 -0.64
N SER A 9 -8.26 12.33 0.24
CA SER A 9 -8.31 12.88 1.61
C SER A 9 -8.52 14.40 1.71
N LYS A 10 -8.41 15.14 0.61
CA LYS A 10 -8.57 16.60 0.59
C LYS A 10 -9.99 17.05 0.19
N ASN A 11 -10.73 16.18 -0.49
CA ASN A 11 -12.04 16.51 -1.04
C ASN A 11 -13.08 15.39 -0.88
N ILE A 12 -12.84 14.41 -0.01
CA ILE A 12 -13.77 13.29 0.22
C ILE A 12 -15.16 13.76 0.71
N GLU A 13 -15.23 14.89 1.38
CA GLU A 13 -16.48 15.46 1.87
C GLU A 13 -17.43 15.84 0.73
N GLU A 14 -16.93 16.13 -0.47
CA GLU A 14 -17.74 16.40 -1.65
C GLU A 14 -18.53 15.17 -2.12
N ALA A 15 -18.11 13.97 -1.69
CA ALA A 15 -18.80 12.72 -1.98
C ALA A 15 -19.95 12.42 -1.01
N PHE A 16 -20.03 13.09 0.14
CA PHE A 16 -21.03 12.80 1.16
C PHE A 16 -22.45 13.04 0.65
N GLY A 17 -23.34 12.07 0.84
CA GLY A 17 -24.73 12.13 0.39
C GLY A 17 -24.93 11.97 -1.12
N THR A 18 -23.91 11.65 -1.89
CA THR A 18 -24.03 11.46 -3.35
C THR A 18 -24.72 10.16 -3.74
N ASN A 19 -24.74 9.17 -2.85
CA ASN A 19 -25.39 7.85 -3.03
C ASN A 19 -25.05 7.19 -4.38
N PRO A 20 -23.77 7.02 -4.74
CA PRO A 20 -23.39 6.49 -6.05
C PRO A 20 -23.87 5.05 -6.25
N ASP A 21 -24.12 4.66 -7.49
CA ASP A 21 -24.47 3.28 -7.84
C ASP A 21 -23.34 2.32 -7.47
N LEU A 22 -22.08 2.73 -7.64
CA LEU A 22 -20.90 1.98 -7.27
C LEU A 22 -19.84 2.90 -6.64
N LEU A 23 -19.36 2.51 -5.46
CA LEU A 23 -18.18 3.10 -4.83
C LEU A 23 -17.03 2.10 -4.83
N VAL A 24 -15.89 2.46 -5.40
CA VAL A 24 -14.62 1.75 -5.18
C VAL A 24 -13.83 2.49 -4.11
N TYR A 25 -13.80 1.93 -2.90
CA TYR A 25 -13.10 2.53 -1.78
C TYR A 25 -11.67 1.99 -1.67
N ALA A 26 -10.69 2.84 -2.04
CA ALA A 26 -9.25 2.56 -1.99
C ALA A 26 -8.50 3.60 -1.13
N GLY A 27 -9.20 4.27 -0.21
CA GLY A 27 -8.72 5.43 0.51
C GLY A 27 -7.74 5.15 1.66
N LEU A 28 -7.50 3.88 2.02
CA LEU A 28 -6.58 3.54 3.11
C LEU A 28 -5.12 3.64 2.68
N ARG A 29 -4.29 4.21 3.55
CA ARG A 29 -2.85 4.30 3.31
C ARG A 29 -2.18 2.94 3.43
N ALA A 30 -1.37 2.56 2.45
CA ALA A 30 -0.57 1.33 2.47
C ALA A 30 0.79 1.58 3.18
N GLU A 31 0.76 2.01 4.44
CA GLU A 31 1.92 2.38 5.24
C GLU A 31 2.14 1.38 6.38
N LYS A 32 2.47 0.13 6.04
CA LYS A 32 2.63 -1.00 6.97
C LYS A 32 3.56 -0.67 8.15
N TYR A 33 4.66 0.05 7.90
CA TYR A 33 5.58 0.43 8.96
C TYR A 33 4.91 1.35 10.00
N LEU A 34 4.19 2.39 9.56
CA LEU A 34 3.49 3.31 10.46
C LEU A 34 2.39 2.60 11.22
N ALA A 35 1.55 1.81 10.55
CA ALA A 35 0.49 1.05 11.17
C ALA A 35 1.01 0.12 12.29
N ASN A 36 2.13 -0.55 12.08
CA ASN A 36 2.72 -1.45 13.07
C ASN A 36 3.43 -0.72 14.23
N ASN A 37 3.84 0.54 14.05
CA ASN A 37 4.47 1.33 15.12
C ASN A 37 3.49 2.27 15.85
N ALA A 38 2.36 2.60 15.23
CA ALA A 38 1.30 3.44 15.79
C ALA A 38 -0.09 2.83 15.49
N PRO A 39 -0.40 1.64 16.04
CA PRO A 39 -1.61 0.88 15.68
C PRO A 39 -2.92 1.63 15.97
N GLU A 40 -2.97 2.43 17.01
CA GLU A 40 -4.15 3.23 17.37
C GLU A 40 -4.41 4.35 16.35
N GLN A 41 -3.35 5.00 15.85
CA GLN A 41 -3.48 6.02 14.80
C GLN A 41 -3.93 5.41 13.48
N ASP A 42 -3.46 4.22 13.15
CA ASP A 42 -3.91 3.48 11.98
C ASP A 42 -5.35 2.99 12.14
N MET A 43 -5.77 2.57 13.35
CA MET A 43 -7.16 2.22 13.63
C MET A 43 -8.09 3.44 13.47
N ALA A 44 -7.67 4.62 13.85
CA ALA A 44 -8.45 5.84 13.64
C ALA A 44 -8.75 6.09 12.13
N LEU A 45 -7.84 5.69 11.23
CA LEU A 45 -8.08 5.75 9.78
C LEU A 45 -9.12 4.72 9.33
N ILE A 46 -9.23 3.58 10.01
CA ILE A 46 -10.29 2.59 9.74
C ILE A 46 -11.65 3.18 10.12
N VAL A 47 -11.77 3.73 11.33
CA VAL A 47 -13.01 4.38 11.79
C VAL A 47 -13.41 5.52 10.84
N GLN A 48 -12.45 6.32 10.40
CA GLN A 48 -12.71 7.37 9.42
C GLN A 48 -13.18 6.80 8.07
N ALA A 49 -12.65 5.65 7.64
CA ALA A 49 -13.11 4.99 6.42
C ALA A 49 -14.56 4.51 6.54
N GLU A 50 -14.93 3.91 7.69
CA GLU A 50 -16.30 3.51 7.99
C GLU A 50 -17.27 4.70 7.95
N GLU A 51 -16.89 5.81 8.57
CA GLU A 51 -17.68 7.06 8.54
C GLU A 51 -17.81 7.61 7.12
N ASN A 52 -16.72 7.64 6.35
CA ASN A 52 -16.74 8.13 4.98
C ASN A 52 -17.68 7.28 4.10
N ILE A 53 -17.55 5.95 4.16
CA ILE A 53 -18.41 5.04 3.40
C ILE A 53 -19.89 5.24 3.80
N THR A 54 -20.17 5.34 5.10
CA THR A 54 -21.51 5.61 5.61
C THR A 54 -22.07 6.92 5.09
N LYS A 55 -21.30 8.01 5.13
CA LYS A 55 -21.72 9.35 4.66
C LYS A 55 -21.90 9.42 3.14
N ILE A 56 -21.10 8.67 2.38
CA ILE A 56 -21.25 8.55 0.92
C ILE A 56 -22.51 7.74 0.58
N ASN A 57 -22.81 6.70 1.37
CA ASN A 57 -23.98 5.85 1.25
C ASN A 57 -24.15 5.21 -0.15
N PRO A 58 -23.20 4.43 -0.65
CA PRO A 58 -23.25 3.81 -1.97
C PRO A 58 -24.32 2.70 -2.04
N LYS A 59 -24.89 2.45 -3.23
CA LYS A 59 -25.75 1.30 -3.46
C LYS A 59 -24.96 0.00 -3.54
N LYS A 60 -23.75 0.01 -4.12
CA LYS A 60 -22.82 -1.11 -4.18
C LYS A 60 -21.41 -0.64 -3.79
N LEU A 61 -20.70 -1.48 -3.04
CA LEU A 61 -19.38 -1.15 -2.52
C LEU A 61 -18.32 -2.17 -3.01
N VAL A 62 -17.21 -1.67 -3.49
CA VAL A 62 -15.96 -2.45 -3.67
C VAL A 62 -14.93 -1.91 -2.69
N LEU A 63 -14.47 -2.74 -1.77
CA LEU A 63 -13.41 -2.41 -0.83
C LEU A 63 -12.06 -2.95 -1.34
N ILE A 64 -11.08 -2.08 -1.49
CA ILE A 64 -9.68 -2.49 -1.74
C ILE A 64 -9.02 -2.76 -0.40
N SER A 65 -8.73 -4.03 -0.14
CA SER A 65 -8.06 -4.56 1.04
C SER A 65 -6.68 -5.15 0.69
N THR A 66 -6.14 -6.00 1.52
CA THR A 66 -4.78 -6.54 1.40
C THR A 66 -4.70 -8.01 1.80
N ILE A 67 -3.82 -8.78 1.17
CA ILE A 67 -3.48 -10.14 1.65
C ILE A 67 -2.80 -10.16 3.01
N ASP A 68 -2.33 -9.01 3.51
CA ASP A 68 -1.71 -8.88 4.84
C ASP A 68 -2.71 -9.14 6.01
N VAL A 69 -4.00 -9.34 5.73
CA VAL A 69 -4.96 -9.87 6.70
C VAL A 69 -4.65 -11.32 7.08
N PHE A 70 -3.91 -12.05 6.24
CA PHE A 70 -3.38 -13.35 6.58
C PHE A 70 -2.03 -13.21 7.29
N LYS A 71 -1.89 -13.85 8.44
CA LYS A 71 -0.62 -13.91 9.18
C LYS A 71 0.48 -14.60 8.38
N VAL A 72 0.12 -15.65 7.67
CA VAL A 72 0.98 -16.42 6.76
C VAL A 72 0.20 -16.62 5.46
N PRO A 73 0.38 -15.76 4.44
CA PRO A 73 -0.36 -15.83 3.18
C PRO A 73 0.21 -16.90 2.23
N VAL A 74 0.24 -18.16 2.67
CA VAL A 74 0.75 -19.30 1.90
C VAL A 74 -0.34 -20.37 1.82
N ASN A 75 -0.69 -20.77 0.60
CA ASN A 75 -1.75 -21.74 0.33
C ASN A 75 -3.09 -21.34 0.98
N VAL A 76 -3.42 -20.07 0.92
CA VAL A 76 -4.71 -19.52 1.38
C VAL A 76 -5.58 -19.15 0.18
N ASP A 77 -6.89 -19.16 0.38
CA ASP A 77 -7.92 -18.77 -0.58
C ASP A 77 -8.95 -17.85 0.08
N GLU A 78 -9.97 -17.45 -0.65
CA GLU A 78 -11.05 -16.57 -0.18
C GLU A 78 -11.84 -17.15 1.00
N ASN A 79 -11.87 -18.48 1.15
CA ASN A 79 -12.57 -19.19 2.22
C ASN A 79 -11.69 -19.47 3.45
N SER A 80 -10.39 -19.18 3.35
CA SER A 80 -9.43 -19.44 4.42
C SER A 80 -9.72 -18.59 5.64
N THR A 81 -9.71 -19.20 6.82
CA THR A 81 -9.94 -18.52 8.10
C THR A 81 -8.81 -17.53 8.40
N ILE A 82 -9.17 -16.33 8.81
CA ILE A 82 -8.21 -15.33 9.27
C ILE A 82 -7.88 -15.58 10.74
N ASP A 83 -6.61 -15.90 11.03
CA ASP A 83 -6.09 -15.97 12.40
C ASP A 83 -5.62 -14.59 12.86
N THR A 84 -6.40 -13.98 13.73
CA THR A 84 -6.07 -12.65 14.30
C THR A 84 -5.10 -12.71 15.48
N ASN A 85 -4.80 -13.91 16.02
CA ASN A 85 -3.87 -14.05 17.14
C ASN A 85 -2.46 -13.67 16.73
N ASN A 86 -1.91 -12.63 17.36
CA ASN A 86 -0.59 -12.07 17.04
C ASN A 86 -0.44 -11.63 15.56
N LEU A 87 -1.54 -11.27 14.89
CA LEU A 87 -1.50 -10.62 13.61
C LEU A 87 -0.93 -9.21 13.78
N HIS A 88 -0.04 -8.78 12.91
CA HIS A 88 0.49 -7.43 12.96
C HIS A 88 -0.63 -6.38 12.73
N ALA A 89 -0.47 -5.21 13.35
CA ALA A 89 -1.53 -4.19 13.43
C ALA A 89 -2.06 -3.77 12.04
N TYR A 90 -1.18 -3.65 11.03
CA TYR A 90 -1.59 -3.31 9.67
C TYR A 90 -2.63 -4.29 9.11
N GLY A 91 -2.38 -5.60 9.22
CA GLY A 91 -3.32 -6.63 8.75
C GLY A 91 -4.58 -6.69 9.61
N TYR A 92 -4.41 -6.61 10.94
CA TYR A 92 -5.52 -6.64 11.88
C TYR A 92 -6.52 -5.49 11.63
N ASN A 93 -6.05 -4.27 11.51
CA ASN A 93 -6.89 -3.11 11.32
C ASN A 93 -7.66 -3.17 9.98
N ARG A 94 -7.00 -3.61 8.88
CA ARG A 94 -7.69 -3.81 7.59
C ARG A 94 -8.74 -4.90 7.68
N TYR A 95 -8.47 -5.97 8.43
CA TYR A 95 -9.48 -7.01 8.65
C TYR A 95 -10.67 -6.51 9.45
N GLN A 96 -10.50 -5.59 10.42
CA GLN A 96 -11.63 -4.96 11.11
C GLN A 96 -12.55 -4.22 10.13
N LEU A 97 -11.97 -3.47 9.18
CA LEU A 97 -12.78 -2.82 8.13
C LEU A 97 -13.50 -3.84 7.23
N GLU A 98 -12.85 -4.97 6.88
CA GLU A 98 -13.53 -6.03 6.12
C GLU A 98 -14.73 -6.60 6.88
N LEU A 99 -14.61 -6.80 8.19
CA LEU A 99 -15.70 -7.29 9.04
C LEU A 99 -16.84 -6.29 9.07
N TRP A 100 -16.52 -5.01 9.30
CA TRP A 100 -17.52 -3.94 9.30
C TRP A 100 -18.24 -3.83 7.94
N VAL A 101 -17.49 -3.91 6.83
CA VAL A 101 -18.08 -3.88 5.48
C VAL A 101 -19.01 -5.07 5.25
N ARG A 102 -18.64 -6.27 5.66
CA ARG A 102 -19.51 -7.45 5.53
C ARG A 102 -20.82 -7.32 6.32
N GLU A 103 -20.76 -6.68 7.47
CA GLU A 103 -21.92 -6.45 8.32
C GLU A 103 -22.88 -5.42 7.73
N HIS A 104 -22.35 -4.29 7.20
CA HIS A 104 -23.15 -3.15 6.76
C HIS A 104 -23.47 -3.17 5.25
N TYR A 105 -22.64 -3.85 4.45
CA TYR A 105 -22.76 -3.97 2.99
C TYR A 105 -22.58 -5.44 2.59
N PRO A 106 -23.54 -6.34 2.87
CA PRO A 106 -23.40 -7.78 2.64
C PRO A 106 -23.14 -8.15 1.18
N ASP A 107 -23.55 -7.30 0.22
CA ASP A 107 -23.33 -7.49 -1.21
C ASP A 107 -22.02 -6.82 -1.71
N ALA A 108 -21.18 -6.32 -0.81
CA ALA A 108 -19.91 -5.72 -1.18
C ALA A 108 -18.93 -6.75 -1.77
N LEU A 109 -18.11 -6.29 -2.71
CA LEU A 109 -16.93 -7.02 -3.17
C LEU A 109 -15.70 -6.55 -2.38
N ILE A 110 -15.04 -7.45 -1.67
CA ILE A 110 -13.78 -7.18 -0.97
C ILE A 110 -12.63 -7.78 -1.76
N ILE A 111 -11.63 -6.96 -2.11
CA ILE A 111 -10.47 -7.37 -2.90
C ILE A 111 -9.21 -7.28 -2.04
N ARG A 112 -8.56 -8.40 -1.79
CA ARG A 112 -7.30 -8.48 -1.04
C ARG A 112 -6.12 -8.46 -2.00
N LEU A 113 -5.54 -7.30 -2.21
CA LEU A 113 -4.41 -7.14 -3.13
C LEU A 113 -3.09 -7.55 -2.49
N PRO A 114 -2.21 -8.26 -3.24
CA PRO A 114 -0.83 -8.57 -2.84
C PRO A 114 0.11 -7.40 -3.15
N GLY A 115 1.41 -7.67 -3.36
CA GLY A 115 2.35 -6.69 -3.89
C GLY A 115 1.92 -6.19 -5.27
N LEU A 116 1.89 -4.88 -5.48
CA LEU A 116 1.42 -4.28 -6.73
C LEU A 116 2.59 -3.90 -7.63
N PHE A 117 2.45 -4.15 -8.93
CA PHE A 117 3.31 -3.55 -9.94
C PHE A 117 2.49 -2.92 -11.06
N GLY A 118 3.07 -1.95 -11.76
CA GLY A 118 2.40 -1.24 -12.83
C GLY A 118 2.93 0.17 -13.03
N LYS A 119 2.32 0.88 -13.99
CA LYS A 119 2.68 2.27 -14.29
C LYS A 119 2.53 3.15 -13.03
N ASN A 120 3.53 3.97 -12.75
CA ASN A 120 3.59 4.90 -11.63
C ASN A 120 3.70 4.28 -10.21
N ILE A 121 3.78 2.97 -10.06
CA ILE A 121 4.07 2.35 -8.77
C ILE A 121 5.55 2.57 -8.45
N LYS A 122 5.84 3.27 -7.35
CA LYS A 122 7.19 3.62 -6.89
C LYS A 122 7.53 2.97 -5.54
N LYS A 123 7.03 1.78 -5.33
CA LYS A 123 7.23 0.99 -4.10
C LYS A 123 7.38 -0.49 -4.46
N ASN A 124 7.89 -1.26 -3.52
CA ASN A 124 8.10 -2.71 -3.51
C ASN A 124 9.40 -3.19 -4.18
N PHE A 125 9.63 -4.50 -4.02
CA PHE A 125 10.81 -5.19 -4.51
C PHE A 125 11.07 -4.98 -6.01
N ILE A 126 10.04 -5.02 -6.87
CA ILE A 126 10.22 -4.83 -8.32
C ILE A 126 10.74 -3.42 -8.63
N PHE A 127 10.17 -2.41 -7.98
CA PHE A 127 10.64 -1.04 -8.13
C PHE A 127 12.06 -0.88 -7.63
N ASP A 128 12.38 -1.44 -6.45
CA ASP A 128 13.70 -1.38 -5.83
C ASP A 128 14.75 -2.12 -6.65
N PHE A 129 14.37 -3.25 -7.29
CA PHE A 129 15.23 -3.98 -8.21
C PHE A 129 15.63 -3.14 -9.44
N ILE A 130 14.68 -2.40 -10.00
CA ILE A 130 14.93 -1.55 -11.19
C ILE A 130 15.69 -0.27 -10.80
N ASN A 131 15.32 0.34 -9.68
CA ASN A 131 15.83 1.68 -9.30
C ASN A 131 17.07 1.63 -8.42
N ILE A 132 17.28 0.60 -7.65
CA ILE A 132 18.40 0.35 -6.71
C ILE A 132 18.70 1.47 -5.68
N ILE A 133 18.39 2.71 -5.97
CA ILE A 133 18.61 3.84 -5.07
C ILE A 133 17.65 3.73 -3.86
N PRO A 134 18.15 3.64 -2.62
CA PRO A 134 17.29 3.62 -1.44
C PRO A 134 16.44 4.89 -1.33
N PHE A 135 15.11 4.73 -1.23
CA PHE A 135 14.21 5.85 -1.08
C PHE A 135 14.37 6.57 0.26
N MET A 136 14.56 5.81 1.33
CA MET A 136 14.86 6.31 2.69
C MET A 136 15.97 5.51 3.34
N LEU A 137 16.79 6.19 4.12
CA LEU A 137 17.88 5.62 4.91
C LEU A 137 17.73 6.02 6.37
N LYS A 138 17.95 5.08 7.30
CA LYS A 138 18.17 5.41 8.71
C LYS A 138 19.44 6.22 8.86
N LYS A 139 19.51 7.05 9.89
CA LYS A 139 20.66 7.94 10.15
C LYS A 139 21.99 7.19 10.18
N GLU A 140 22.05 6.05 10.86
CA GLU A 140 23.26 5.25 11.00
C GLU A 140 23.76 4.76 9.62
N LYS A 141 22.84 4.24 8.80
CA LYS A 141 23.17 3.76 7.45
C LYS A 141 23.56 4.90 6.51
N PHE A 142 22.89 6.03 6.58
CA PHE A 142 23.28 7.22 5.81
C PHE A 142 24.69 7.67 6.16
N THR A 143 25.01 7.79 7.47
CA THR A 143 26.35 8.18 7.94
C THR A 143 27.44 7.20 7.45
N GLU A 144 27.19 5.90 7.55
CA GLU A 144 28.11 4.85 7.04
C GLU A 144 28.38 5.03 5.53
N LEU A 145 27.33 5.25 4.74
CA LEU A 145 27.47 5.40 3.28
C LEU A 145 28.18 6.70 2.90
N VAL A 146 27.89 7.80 3.59
CA VAL A 146 28.57 9.10 3.37
C VAL A 146 30.05 9.03 3.74
N GLN A 147 30.45 8.28 4.76
CA GLN A 147 31.85 8.01 5.08
C GLN A 147 32.59 7.29 3.94
N ARG A 148 31.90 6.47 3.15
CA ARG A 148 32.47 5.74 2.01
C ARG A 148 32.42 6.56 0.71
N ASP A 149 31.41 7.41 0.54
CA ASP A 149 31.27 8.36 -0.58
C ASP A 149 30.55 9.63 -0.09
N SER A 150 31.33 10.66 0.27
CA SER A 150 30.81 11.93 0.79
C SER A 150 29.87 12.67 -0.18
N SER A 151 29.97 12.39 -1.47
CA SER A 151 29.11 13.01 -2.48
C SER A 151 27.63 12.60 -2.38
N LEU A 152 27.32 11.54 -1.62
CA LEU A 152 25.93 11.14 -1.35
C LEU A 152 25.17 12.16 -0.52
N GLU A 153 25.87 12.97 0.28
CA GLU A 153 25.25 13.93 1.18
C GLU A 153 24.31 14.90 0.46
N LYS A 154 24.68 15.35 -0.73
CA LYS A 154 23.85 16.27 -1.53
C LYS A 154 22.54 15.67 -2.06
N TYR A 155 22.41 14.34 -2.06
CA TYR A 155 21.25 13.63 -2.61
C TYR A 155 20.24 13.16 -1.57
N TYR A 156 20.48 13.45 -0.29
CA TYR A 156 19.59 13.02 0.79
C TYR A 156 19.27 14.17 1.73
N VAL A 157 18.01 14.26 2.15
CA VAL A 157 17.52 15.30 3.05
C VAL A 157 16.92 14.65 4.29
N LEU A 158 17.36 15.11 5.47
CA LEU A 158 16.81 14.69 6.75
C LEU A 158 15.33 15.10 6.85
N GLN A 159 14.48 14.14 7.24
CA GLN A 159 13.06 14.36 7.46
C GLN A 159 12.76 14.46 8.97
N ASP A 160 11.60 15.01 9.33
CA ASP A 160 11.14 15.16 10.72
C ASP A 160 11.06 13.82 11.49
N ASN A 161 10.88 12.70 10.78
CA ASN A 161 10.87 11.35 11.34
C ASN A 161 12.26 10.75 11.58
N GLY A 162 13.35 11.52 11.38
CA GLY A 162 14.73 11.11 11.59
C GLY A 162 15.33 10.26 10.46
N PHE A 163 14.62 10.03 9.36
CA PHE A 163 15.13 9.35 8.17
C PHE A 163 15.68 10.34 7.15
N TYR A 164 16.66 9.92 6.39
CA TYR A 164 17.15 10.63 5.22
C TYR A 164 16.42 10.15 3.97
N LYS A 165 15.71 11.05 3.32
CA LYS A 165 14.95 10.78 2.09
C LYS A 165 15.75 11.25 0.87
N VAL A 166 15.75 10.42 -0.18
CA VAL A 166 16.41 10.78 -1.44
C VAL A 166 15.76 12.02 -2.07
N ASN A 167 16.60 12.97 -2.44
CA ASN A 167 16.25 14.17 -3.19
C ASN A 167 17.28 14.33 -4.33
N CYS A 168 17.07 13.59 -5.42
CA CYS A 168 18.00 13.51 -6.54
C CYS A 168 17.34 14.08 -7.79
N PRO A 169 17.94 15.10 -8.44
CA PRO A 169 17.52 15.55 -9.76
C PRO A 169 17.53 14.41 -10.78
N GLU A 170 16.65 14.47 -11.76
CA GLU A 170 16.51 13.37 -12.74
C GLU A 170 17.80 13.17 -13.55
N GLU A 171 18.50 14.25 -13.89
CA GLU A 171 19.78 14.22 -14.59
C GLU A 171 20.89 13.51 -13.81
N ASP A 172 20.84 13.53 -12.49
CA ASP A 172 21.83 12.88 -11.62
C ASP A 172 21.50 11.42 -11.26
N ARG A 173 20.31 10.91 -11.63
CA ARG A 173 19.85 9.57 -11.20
C ARG A 173 20.78 8.45 -11.63
N GLU A 174 21.24 8.45 -12.86
CA GLU A 174 22.15 7.39 -13.36
C GLU A 174 23.52 7.48 -12.68
N LEU A 175 24.00 8.68 -12.39
CA LEU A 175 25.22 8.87 -11.60
C LEU A 175 25.04 8.30 -10.18
N LEU A 176 23.93 8.62 -9.53
CA LEU A 176 23.63 8.12 -8.18
C LEU A 176 23.49 6.61 -8.15
N LYS A 177 22.83 6.00 -9.16
CA LYS A 177 22.79 4.52 -9.32
C LYS A 177 24.19 3.92 -9.43
N SER A 178 25.07 4.54 -10.22
CA SER A 178 26.45 4.08 -10.39
C SER A 178 27.23 4.10 -9.06
N LYS A 179 27.03 5.14 -8.24
CA LYS A 179 27.62 5.24 -6.90
C LYS A 179 27.14 4.11 -5.99
N PHE A 180 25.84 3.83 -5.95
CA PHE A 180 25.30 2.73 -5.16
C PHE A 180 25.82 1.36 -5.63
N LYS A 181 26.03 1.15 -6.94
CA LYS A 181 26.68 -0.06 -7.46
C LYS A 181 28.12 -0.20 -6.95
N VAL A 182 28.92 0.87 -6.98
CA VAL A 182 30.30 0.87 -6.46
C VAL A 182 30.31 0.61 -4.95
N LEU A 183 29.36 1.17 -4.21
CA LEU A 183 29.20 0.94 -2.77
C LEU A 183 28.71 -0.47 -2.43
N GLN A 184 28.29 -1.26 -3.42
CA GLN A 184 27.67 -2.57 -3.23
C GLN A 184 26.50 -2.53 -2.24
N PHE A 185 25.73 -1.44 -2.31
CA PHE A 185 24.56 -1.22 -1.49
C PHE A 185 23.39 -0.75 -2.36
N SER A 186 22.18 -1.22 -2.07
CA SER A 186 20.99 -0.87 -2.83
C SER A 186 19.73 -0.96 -1.97
N ALA A 187 18.61 -0.52 -2.49
CA ALA A 187 17.30 -0.72 -1.87
C ALA A 187 17.02 -2.20 -1.55
N LEU A 188 17.56 -3.13 -2.35
CA LEU A 188 17.39 -4.58 -2.15
C LEU A 188 18.04 -5.10 -0.86
N ASN A 189 19.02 -4.40 -0.28
CA ASN A 189 19.64 -4.82 0.98
C ASN A 189 18.64 -4.78 2.18
N PHE A 190 17.46 -4.17 2.00
CA PHE A 190 16.37 -4.21 2.97
C PHE A 190 15.40 -5.38 2.77
N THR A 191 15.65 -6.22 1.75
CA THR A 191 14.77 -7.34 1.39
C THR A 191 15.46 -8.66 1.70
N ASP A 192 14.79 -9.56 2.41
CA ASP A 192 15.29 -10.92 2.62
C ASP A 192 15.22 -11.70 1.29
N SER A 193 16.35 -12.19 0.80
CA SER A 193 16.44 -12.94 -0.47
C SER A 193 15.68 -14.27 -0.46
N ARG A 194 15.28 -14.75 0.73
CA ARG A 194 14.46 -15.97 0.91
C ARG A 194 12.98 -15.70 0.84
N SER A 195 12.57 -14.42 0.82
CA SER A 195 11.16 -14.03 0.78
C SER A 195 10.52 -14.45 -0.54
N VAL A 196 9.31 -14.97 -0.45
CA VAL A 196 8.45 -15.28 -1.61
C VAL A 196 7.38 -14.21 -1.69
N TYR A 197 7.18 -13.68 -2.89
CA TYR A 197 6.25 -12.60 -3.12
C TYR A 197 5.20 -13.00 -4.15
N GLN A 198 3.96 -12.62 -3.90
CA GLN A 198 2.91 -12.59 -4.90
C GLN A 198 2.80 -11.15 -5.42
N PHE A 199 2.68 -10.99 -6.73
CA PHE A 199 2.52 -9.68 -7.36
C PHE A 199 1.31 -9.65 -8.27
N TYR A 200 0.63 -8.51 -8.26
CA TYR A 200 -0.53 -8.24 -9.10
C TYR A 200 -0.31 -7.02 -10.00
N ASN A 201 -0.69 -7.15 -11.27
CA ASN A 201 -0.60 -6.04 -12.24
C ASN A 201 -1.76 -5.07 -12.06
N LEU A 202 -1.47 -3.91 -11.47
CA LEU A 202 -2.48 -2.89 -11.20
C LEU A 202 -3.22 -2.40 -12.46
N GLY A 203 -2.59 -2.53 -13.65
CA GLY A 203 -3.23 -2.18 -14.91
C GLY A 203 -4.45 -3.02 -15.27
N ARG A 204 -4.64 -4.17 -14.62
CA ARG A 204 -5.79 -5.06 -14.83
C ARG A 204 -6.92 -4.85 -13.82
N LEU A 205 -6.68 -4.09 -12.75
CA LEU A 205 -7.56 -4.06 -11.59
C LEU A 205 -9.01 -3.74 -11.96
N TRP A 206 -9.23 -2.77 -12.85
CA TRP A 206 -10.60 -2.42 -13.22
C TRP A 206 -11.32 -3.53 -13.98
N SER A 207 -10.68 -4.11 -14.98
CA SER A 207 -11.29 -5.23 -15.74
C SER A 207 -11.58 -6.44 -14.85
N ASP A 208 -10.72 -6.72 -13.88
CA ASP A 208 -10.91 -7.83 -12.96
C ASP A 208 -12.02 -7.52 -11.92
N ILE A 209 -12.19 -6.24 -11.53
CA ILE A 209 -13.36 -5.78 -10.74
C ILE A 209 -14.66 -5.98 -11.53
N GLU A 210 -14.71 -5.57 -12.79
CA GLU A 210 -15.89 -5.74 -13.64
C GLU A 210 -16.30 -7.22 -13.73
N ILE A 211 -15.34 -8.11 -14.01
CA ILE A 211 -15.58 -9.57 -14.04
C ILE A 211 -16.10 -10.08 -12.70
N ALA A 212 -15.51 -9.64 -11.58
CA ALA A 212 -15.94 -10.07 -10.25
C ALA A 212 -17.38 -9.61 -9.94
N LEU A 213 -17.73 -8.37 -10.31
CA LEU A 213 -19.07 -7.81 -10.12
C LEU A 213 -20.12 -8.51 -11.00
N GLU A 214 -19.80 -8.82 -12.26
CA GLU A 214 -20.66 -9.55 -13.18
C GLU A 214 -20.96 -10.96 -12.70
N ASN A 215 -19.99 -11.59 -12.02
CA ASN A 215 -20.14 -12.92 -11.45
C ASN A 215 -20.65 -12.93 -10.00
N ASN A 216 -21.07 -11.77 -9.47
CA ASN A 216 -21.56 -11.60 -8.10
C ASN A 216 -20.60 -12.16 -7.04
N LEU A 217 -19.30 -11.97 -7.22
CA LEU A 217 -18.31 -12.32 -6.20
C LEU A 217 -18.36 -11.34 -5.04
N HIS A 218 -18.19 -11.85 -3.82
CA HIS A 218 -18.13 -11.05 -2.58
C HIS A 218 -16.71 -10.95 -2.04
N MET A 219 -15.81 -11.82 -2.48
CA MET A 219 -14.40 -11.84 -2.11
C MET A 219 -13.55 -12.27 -3.30
N TRP A 220 -12.39 -11.64 -3.42
CA TRP A 220 -11.37 -12.02 -4.39
C TRP A 220 -9.97 -11.67 -3.88
N HIS A 221 -8.96 -12.55 -4.12
CA HIS A 221 -7.55 -12.25 -3.87
C HIS A 221 -6.55 -12.92 -4.83
#